data_1da36cc24c69e451f8c11000c1e0e312
#
_entry.id   1da36cc24c69e451f8c11000c1e0e312
#
_cell.length_a   1.000
_cell.length_b   1.000
_cell.length_c   1.000
_cell.angle_alpha   90.00
_cell.angle_beta   90.00
_cell.angle_gamma   90.00
#
_symmetry.space_group_name_H-M   'P 1'
#
loop_
_entity.id
_entity.type
_entity.pdbx_description
1 polymer ?
#
loop_
_entity_poly.entity_id
_entity_poly.type
_entity_poly.pdbx_seq_one_letter_code
_entity_poly.pdbx_strand_id
1 'polypeptide(L)'
;MRVGFIGLGIMGSRQAANLVRAGHDLRVFNRTRETAEAWASEHRAEVADSPRAAADGADAVITMVVDGAQVEAMLLGEDGAVAGAPDGTLFIDCSTIAPADARRLGETLREQGHGLVDAPVTGSAPKAEDGTLTIMAGGSNEDMQRAMPLLEAMGKLIVHCGETGQGQAVKVISNAVSAVNCATLAQALVVGKRAGVDLESLVEVMGAGSANSTMLELKARPMLEHDFSPLFKLEHMLKDVGLCLDEARTAGAPFLFAALARELYGAGVGRGLGEQDFAAVLEVVEDLGGAKV
;
A
#
# COMPACT_ATOMS: atom_id res chain seq x y z
N MET A 1 -24.01 -5.69 1.53
CA MET A 1 -23.30 -6.83 0.91
C MET A 1 -22.65 -7.62 2.01
N ARG A 2 -22.52 -8.93 1.83
CA ARG A 2 -21.69 -9.78 2.67
C ARG A 2 -20.26 -9.77 2.12
N VAL A 3 -19.30 -9.43 2.96
CA VAL A 3 -17.91 -9.24 2.54
C VAL A 3 -16.98 -10.08 3.40
N GLY A 4 -16.18 -10.93 2.75
CA GLY A 4 -15.03 -11.56 3.37
C GLY A 4 -13.87 -10.57 3.39
N PHE A 5 -13.32 -10.24 4.56
CA PHE A 5 -12.18 -9.33 4.65
C PHE A 5 -10.96 -10.03 5.24
N ILE A 6 -9.86 -10.06 4.50
CA ILE A 6 -8.65 -10.82 4.82
C ILE A 6 -7.48 -9.86 5.05
N GLY A 7 -6.99 -9.83 6.28
CA GLY A 7 -5.85 -9.00 6.69
C GLY A 7 -6.26 -7.75 7.45
N LEU A 8 -6.08 -7.77 8.78
CA LEU A 8 -6.41 -6.69 9.71
C LEU A 8 -5.16 -5.99 10.26
N GLY A 9 -4.21 -5.72 9.38
CA GLY A 9 -3.06 -4.87 9.70
C GLY A 9 -3.45 -3.39 9.84
N ILE A 10 -2.44 -2.49 9.89
CA ILE A 10 -2.64 -1.04 10.08
C ILE A 10 -3.67 -0.46 9.09
N MET A 11 -3.61 -0.83 7.83
CA MET A 11 -4.52 -0.34 6.80
C MET A 11 -5.82 -1.14 6.76
N GLY A 12 -5.73 -2.48 6.78
CA GLY A 12 -6.90 -3.34 6.60
C GLY A 12 -7.93 -3.21 7.73
N SER A 13 -7.50 -3.08 8.98
CA SER A 13 -8.41 -2.86 10.12
C SER A 13 -9.28 -1.61 9.95
N ARG A 14 -8.71 -0.54 9.42
CA ARG A 14 -9.39 0.74 9.17
C ARG A 14 -10.32 0.67 7.96
N GLN A 15 -9.86 0.03 6.88
CA GLN A 15 -10.70 -0.21 5.70
C GLN A 15 -11.93 -1.07 6.05
N ALA A 16 -11.74 -2.16 6.79
CA ALA A 16 -12.81 -3.01 7.25
C ALA A 16 -13.81 -2.25 8.15
N ALA A 17 -13.33 -1.37 9.05
CA ALA A 17 -14.19 -0.54 9.89
C ALA A 17 -15.06 0.43 9.06
N ASN A 18 -14.51 0.99 7.97
CA ASN A 18 -15.29 1.83 7.06
C ASN A 18 -16.40 1.05 6.36
N LEU A 19 -16.13 -0.18 5.94
CA LEU A 19 -17.15 -1.05 5.33
C LEU A 19 -18.28 -1.37 6.31
N VAL A 20 -17.97 -1.65 7.59
CA VAL A 20 -19.00 -1.83 8.64
C VAL A 20 -19.81 -0.56 8.84
N ARG A 21 -19.15 0.61 8.89
CA ARG A 21 -19.84 1.92 9.01
C ARG A 21 -20.75 2.21 7.83
N ALA A 22 -20.40 1.73 6.63
CA ALA A 22 -21.23 1.83 5.42
C ALA A 22 -22.39 0.80 5.40
N GLY A 23 -22.52 -0.07 6.40
CA GLY A 23 -23.62 -1.04 6.52
C GLY A 23 -23.39 -2.36 5.78
N HIS A 24 -22.14 -2.73 5.51
CA HIS A 24 -21.81 -4.05 4.99
C HIS A 24 -21.63 -5.07 6.12
N ASP A 25 -22.00 -6.33 5.88
CA ASP A 25 -21.83 -7.44 6.81
C ASP A 25 -20.46 -8.08 6.57
N LEU A 26 -19.56 -8.01 7.56
CA LEU A 26 -18.20 -8.49 7.41
C LEU A 26 -17.97 -9.81 8.14
N ARG A 27 -17.30 -10.74 7.44
CA ARG A 27 -16.62 -11.88 8.01
C ARG A 27 -15.13 -11.72 7.80
N VAL A 28 -14.37 -11.59 8.92
CA VAL A 28 -12.97 -11.20 8.87
C VAL A 28 -12.04 -12.35 9.17
N PHE A 29 -10.92 -12.42 8.47
CA PHE A 29 -9.82 -13.32 8.74
C PHE A 29 -8.51 -12.57 8.90
N ASN A 30 -7.73 -12.96 9.89
CA ASN A 30 -6.36 -12.49 10.06
C ASN A 30 -5.48 -13.66 10.53
N ARG A 31 -4.23 -13.70 10.06
CA ARG A 31 -3.27 -14.76 10.42
C ARG A 31 -3.12 -14.92 11.95
N THR A 32 -3.06 -13.79 12.67
CA THR A 32 -3.13 -13.76 14.14
C THR A 32 -4.60 -13.69 14.53
N ARG A 33 -5.15 -14.79 15.04
CA ARG A 33 -6.57 -14.94 15.37
C ARG A 33 -7.01 -13.92 16.43
N GLU A 34 -6.19 -13.69 17.44
CA GLU A 34 -6.46 -12.77 18.53
C GLU A 34 -6.70 -11.32 18.00
N THR A 35 -5.97 -10.93 16.96
CA THR A 35 -6.18 -9.64 16.28
C THR A 35 -7.57 -9.57 15.66
N ALA A 36 -8.03 -10.64 15.00
CA ALA A 36 -9.35 -10.68 14.39
C ALA A 36 -10.46 -10.67 15.46
N GLU A 37 -10.31 -11.43 16.54
CA GLU A 37 -11.27 -11.48 17.65
C GLU A 37 -11.40 -10.14 18.36
N ALA A 38 -10.28 -9.49 18.68
CA ALA A 38 -10.29 -8.16 19.29
C ALA A 38 -11.01 -7.15 18.39
N TRP A 39 -10.63 -7.09 17.11
CA TRP A 39 -11.23 -6.17 16.16
C TRP A 39 -12.73 -6.45 15.95
N ALA A 40 -13.13 -7.71 15.79
CA ALA A 40 -14.51 -8.09 15.55
C ALA A 40 -15.43 -7.78 16.73
N SER A 41 -14.93 -7.89 17.98
CA SER A 41 -15.69 -7.53 19.19
C SER A 41 -16.07 -6.05 19.23
N GLU A 42 -15.23 -5.18 18.70
CA GLU A 42 -15.46 -3.73 18.64
C GLU A 42 -16.39 -3.31 17.48
N HIS A 43 -16.35 -4.07 16.38
CA HIS A 43 -17.02 -3.70 15.12
C HIS A 43 -18.21 -4.59 14.75
N ARG A 44 -18.62 -5.55 15.62
CA ARG A 44 -19.77 -6.46 15.39
C ARG A 44 -19.64 -7.28 14.10
N ALA A 45 -18.44 -7.76 13.80
CA ALA A 45 -18.16 -8.62 12.66
C ALA A 45 -18.00 -10.09 13.10
N GLU A 46 -18.13 -11.02 12.15
CA GLU A 46 -17.85 -12.43 12.38
C GLU A 46 -16.36 -12.73 12.15
N VAL A 47 -15.78 -13.60 12.97
CA VAL A 47 -14.40 -14.09 12.78
C VAL A 47 -14.43 -15.41 12.03
N ALA A 48 -13.67 -15.50 10.94
CA ALA A 48 -13.47 -16.73 10.18
C ALA A 48 -12.20 -17.46 10.62
N ASP A 49 -12.23 -18.79 10.54
CA ASP A 49 -11.10 -19.66 10.88
C ASP A 49 -10.07 -19.78 9.73
N SER A 50 -10.48 -19.44 8.51
CA SER A 50 -9.64 -19.48 7.31
C SER A 50 -10.12 -18.45 6.27
N PRO A 51 -9.29 -18.13 5.25
CA PRO A 51 -9.73 -17.35 4.10
C PRO A 51 -10.93 -17.98 3.39
N ARG A 52 -10.95 -19.32 3.28
CA ARG A 52 -12.08 -20.09 2.75
C ARG A 52 -13.37 -19.82 3.52
N ALA A 53 -13.30 -19.87 4.85
CA ALA A 53 -14.47 -19.59 5.70
C ALA A 53 -14.90 -18.12 5.61
N ALA A 54 -13.97 -17.17 5.43
CA ALA A 54 -14.30 -15.78 5.23
C ALA A 54 -15.06 -15.53 3.93
N ALA A 55 -14.79 -16.32 2.90
CA ALA A 55 -15.43 -16.21 1.58
C ALA A 55 -16.78 -16.94 1.47
N ASP A 56 -17.12 -17.82 2.41
CA ASP A 56 -18.35 -18.61 2.35
C ASP A 56 -19.59 -17.72 2.38
N GLY A 57 -20.36 -17.77 1.29
CA GLY A 57 -21.56 -16.98 1.06
C GLY A 57 -21.29 -15.46 0.87
N ALA A 58 -20.04 -15.05 0.62
CA ALA A 58 -19.70 -13.66 0.39
C ALA A 58 -20.08 -13.18 -1.02
N ASP A 59 -20.57 -11.95 -1.14
CA ASP A 59 -20.79 -11.26 -2.42
C ASP A 59 -19.45 -10.74 -2.98
N ALA A 60 -18.52 -10.38 -2.08
CA ALA A 60 -17.17 -9.96 -2.42
C ALA A 60 -16.15 -10.39 -1.35
N VAL A 61 -14.90 -10.57 -1.76
CA VAL A 61 -13.76 -10.82 -0.86
C VAL A 61 -12.71 -9.74 -1.05
N ILE A 62 -12.28 -9.13 0.05
CA ILE A 62 -11.25 -8.07 0.03
C ILE A 62 -9.99 -8.58 0.72
N THR A 63 -8.83 -8.38 0.09
CA THR A 63 -7.53 -8.67 0.69
C THR A 63 -6.75 -7.39 0.94
N MET A 64 -6.08 -7.32 2.11
CA MET A 64 -5.13 -6.26 2.48
C MET A 64 -3.99 -6.87 3.28
N VAL A 65 -3.01 -7.42 2.57
CA VAL A 65 -1.85 -8.13 3.12
C VAL A 65 -0.53 -7.51 2.63
N VAL A 66 0.62 -8.10 2.97
CA VAL A 66 1.92 -7.44 2.79
C VAL A 66 2.46 -7.51 1.37
N ASP A 67 2.28 -8.67 0.68
CA ASP A 67 2.90 -8.96 -0.61
C ASP A 67 2.08 -9.93 -1.47
N GLY A 68 2.51 -10.11 -2.73
CA GLY A 68 1.84 -10.97 -3.71
C GLY A 68 1.79 -12.44 -3.32
N ALA A 69 2.82 -12.95 -2.66
CA ALA A 69 2.84 -14.34 -2.19
C ALA A 69 1.77 -14.59 -1.13
N GLN A 70 1.57 -13.62 -0.24
CA GLN A 70 0.49 -13.70 0.75
C GLN A 70 -0.89 -13.55 0.09
N VAL A 71 -1.06 -12.64 -0.89
CA VAL A 71 -2.32 -12.54 -1.64
C VAL A 71 -2.64 -13.87 -2.32
N GLU A 72 -1.69 -14.47 -3.03
CA GLU A 72 -1.87 -15.76 -3.69
C GLU A 72 -2.23 -16.87 -2.69
N ALA A 73 -1.53 -16.96 -1.57
CA ALA A 73 -1.82 -17.95 -0.52
C ALA A 73 -3.21 -17.74 0.08
N MET A 74 -3.65 -16.49 0.30
CA MET A 74 -4.98 -16.20 0.86
C MET A 74 -6.11 -16.47 -0.14
N LEU A 75 -5.86 -16.30 -1.43
CA LEU A 75 -6.86 -16.52 -2.47
C LEU A 75 -6.88 -17.97 -2.96
N LEU A 76 -5.73 -18.53 -3.33
CA LEU A 76 -5.60 -19.79 -4.06
C LEU A 76 -4.97 -20.94 -3.23
N GLY A 77 -4.59 -20.70 -1.98
CA GLY A 77 -4.05 -21.74 -1.09
C GLY A 77 -5.06 -22.86 -0.80
N GLU A 78 -4.65 -23.92 -0.10
CA GLU A 78 -5.48 -25.08 0.24
C GLU A 78 -6.78 -24.68 0.97
N ASP A 79 -6.69 -23.74 1.94
CA ASP A 79 -7.83 -23.11 2.61
C ASP A 79 -8.05 -21.66 2.10
N GLY A 80 -7.74 -21.43 0.84
CA GLY A 80 -7.88 -20.13 0.19
C GLY A 80 -9.32 -19.71 -0.05
N ALA A 81 -9.53 -18.41 -0.21
CA ALA A 81 -10.87 -17.84 -0.31
C ALA A 81 -11.67 -18.37 -1.51
N VAL A 82 -11.02 -18.65 -2.62
CA VAL A 82 -11.67 -19.17 -3.84
C VAL A 82 -12.37 -20.49 -3.58
N ALA A 83 -11.78 -21.38 -2.76
CA ALA A 83 -12.38 -22.67 -2.44
C ALA A 83 -13.69 -22.57 -1.62
N GLY A 84 -13.98 -21.43 -1.01
CA GLY A 84 -15.21 -21.19 -0.24
C GLY A 84 -16.17 -20.20 -0.91
N ALA A 85 -15.72 -19.49 -1.93
CA ALA A 85 -16.48 -18.42 -2.57
C ALA A 85 -17.61 -18.99 -3.45
N PRO A 86 -18.83 -18.43 -3.40
CA PRO A 86 -19.87 -18.71 -4.38
C PRO A 86 -19.44 -18.34 -5.80
N ASP A 87 -20.02 -19.00 -6.81
CA ASP A 87 -19.79 -18.65 -8.20
C ASP A 87 -20.07 -17.18 -8.46
N GLY A 88 -19.20 -16.53 -9.21
CA GLY A 88 -19.32 -15.11 -9.54
C GLY A 88 -18.91 -14.15 -8.43
N THR A 89 -18.33 -14.61 -7.31
CA THR A 89 -17.80 -13.73 -6.26
C THR A 89 -16.78 -12.75 -6.84
N LEU A 90 -16.84 -11.48 -6.41
CA LEU A 90 -15.88 -10.46 -6.77
C LEU A 90 -14.72 -10.42 -5.76
N PHE A 91 -13.50 -10.56 -6.23
CA PHE A 91 -12.30 -10.35 -5.43
C PHE A 91 -11.77 -8.93 -5.61
N ILE A 92 -11.35 -8.28 -4.52
CA ILE A 92 -10.77 -6.94 -4.53
C ILE A 92 -9.47 -7.01 -3.73
N ASP A 93 -8.33 -6.77 -4.39
CA ASP A 93 -7.05 -6.75 -3.69
C ASP A 93 -6.57 -5.32 -3.46
N CYS A 94 -6.56 -4.89 -2.20
CA CYS A 94 -6.06 -3.59 -1.75
C CYS A 94 -4.57 -3.60 -1.40
N SER A 95 -3.91 -4.75 -1.46
CA SER A 95 -2.48 -4.91 -1.18
C SER A 95 -1.64 -4.23 -2.26
N THR A 96 -0.35 -3.99 -1.98
CA THR A 96 0.60 -3.55 -3.02
C THR A 96 1.44 -4.73 -3.46
N ILE A 97 1.16 -5.22 -4.68
CA ILE A 97 1.79 -6.39 -5.29
C ILE A 97 2.37 -6.05 -6.67
N ALA A 98 3.08 -6.99 -7.27
CA ALA A 98 3.56 -6.80 -8.65
C ALA A 98 2.36 -6.70 -9.62
N PRO A 99 2.37 -5.75 -10.57
CA PRO A 99 1.34 -5.68 -11.60
C PRO A 99 1.18 -7.00 -12.39
N ALA A 100 2.28 -7.71 -12.62
CA ALA A 100 2.28 -9.02 -13.26
C ALA A 100 1.54 -10.09 -12.43
N ASP A 101 1.69 -10.06 -11.10
CA ASP A 101 0.96 -10.98 -10.21
C ASP A 101 -0.53 -10.68 -10.20
N ALA A 102 -0.93 -9.41 -10.17
CA ALA A 102 -2.33 -9.02 -10.27
C ALA A 102 -2.96 -9.52 -11.58
N ARG A 103 -2.27 -9.35 -12.71
CA ARG A 103 -2.71 -9.88 -14.02
C ARG A 103 -2.88 -11.40 -13.98
N ARG A 104 -1.88 -12.14 -13.49
CA ARG A 104 -1.91 -13.59 -13.38
C ARG A 104 -3.04 -14.08 -12.47
N LEU A 105 -3.21 -13.47 -11.31
CA LEU A 105 -4.31 -13.78 -10.39
C LEU A 105 -5.67 -13.51 -11.03
N GLY A 106 -5.82 -12.39 -11.74
CA GLY A 106 -7.05 -12.06 -12.46
C GLY A 106 -7.42 -13.06 -13.54
N GLU A 107 -6.43 -13.57 -14.30
CA GLU A 107 -6.64 -14.64 -15.26
C GLU A 107 -7.09 -15.94 -14.59
N THR A 108 -6.39 -16.35 -13.53
CA THR A 108 -6.72 -17.55 -12.76
C THR A 108 -8.13 -17.49 -12.15
N LEU A 109 -8.51 -16.35 -11.59
CA LEU A 109 -9.83 -16.16 -11.00
C LEU A 109 -10.93 -16.17 -12.06
N ARG A 110 -10.69 -15.54 -13.21
CA ARG A 110 -11.64 -15.52 -14.34
C ARG A 110 -11.88 -16.93 -14.90
N GLU A 111 -10.85 -17.76 -15.00
CA GLU A 111 -10.98 -19.17 -15.40
C GLU A 111 -11.86 -19.97 -14.44
N GLN A 112 -11.96 -19.55 -13.18
CA GLN A 112 -12.80 -20.12 -12.14
C GLN A 112 -14.16 -19.42 -11.99
N GLY A 113 -14.50 -18.50 -12.90
CA GLY A 113 -15.79 -17.82 -12.90
C GLY A 113 -15.89 -16.61 -11.95
N HIS A 114 -14.76 -16.06 -11.49
CA HIS A 114 -14.70 -14.92 -10.57
C HIS A 114 -14.11 -13.67 -11.22
N GLY A 115 -14.49 -12.48 -10.72
CA GLY A 115 -13.87 -11.22 -11.09
C GLY A 115 -12.74 -10.82 -10.14
N LEU A 116 -11.77 -10.01 -10.63
CA LEU A 116 -10.76 -9.37 -9.80
C LEU A 116 -10.64 -7.89 -10.14
N VAL A 117 -10.67 -7.06 -9.10
CA VAL A 117 -10.26 -5.66 -9.12
C VAL A 117 -9.01 -5.52 -8.25
N ASP A 118 -7.88 -5.13 -8.83
CA ASP A 118 -6.73 -4.67 -8.07
C ASP A 118 -6.95 -3.21 -7.69
N ALA A 119 -6.98 -2.93 -6.39
CA ALA A 119 -7.40 -1.66 -5.82
C ALA A 119 -6.42 -1.12 -4.76
N PRO A 120 -5.12 -1.06 -5.04
CA PRO A 120 -4.16 -0.51 -4.10
C PRO A 120 -4.48 0.95 -3.75
N VAL A 121 -4.07 1.34 -2.53
CA VAL A 121 -4.48 2.60 -1.92
C VAL A 121 -3.29 3.51 -1.60
N THR A 122 -3.55 4.82 -1.52
CA THR A 122 -2.61 5.79 -0.95
C THR A 122 -3.33 6.76 -0.02
N GLY A 123 -2.62 7.26 1.03
CA GLY A 123 -3.15 8.16 2.05
C GLY A 123 -2.74 7.78 3.47
N SER A 124 -2.04 6.64 3.65
CA SER A 124 -1.58 6.13 4.95
C SER A 124 -2.71 5.93 5.97
N ALA A 125 -2.37 5.65 7.23
CA ALA A 125 -3.33 5.31 8.28
C ALA A 125 -4.39 6.41 8.54
N PRO A 126 -4.07 7.72 8.56
CA PRO A 126 -5.08 8.75 8.81
C PRO A 126 -6.21 8.74 7.78
N LYS A 127 -5.88 8.69 6.48
CA LYS A 127 -6.91 8.64 5.42
C LYS A 127 -7.65 7.30 5.37
N ALA A 128 -7.00 6.21 5.80
CA ALA A 128 -7.68 4.92 5.95
C ALA A 128 -8.72 4.97 7.09
N GLU A 129 -8.42 5.66 8.20
CA GLU A 129 -9.35 5.86 9.31
C GLU A 129 -10.59 6.64 8.88
N ASP A 130 -10.38 7.74 8.16
CA ASP A 130 -11.44 8.65 7.73
C ASP A 130 -12.23 8.14 6.51
N GLY A 131 -11.84 7.03 5.87
CA GLY A 131 -12.44 6.57 4.62
C GLY A 131 -12.16 7.50 3.43
N THR A 132 -11.05 8.24 3.47
CA THR A 132 -10.71 9.24 2.45
C THR A 132 -9.49 8.86 1.61
N LEU A 133 -9.21 7.56 1.49
CA LEU A 133 -8.12 7.04 0.66
C LEU A 133 -8.28 7.46 -0.80
N THR A 134 -7.16 7.56 -1.50
CA THR A 134 -7.17 7.50 -2.96
C THR A 134 -6.94 6.05 -3.36
N ILE A 135 -7.83 5.51 -4.19
CA ILE A 135 -7.83 4.13 -4.66
C ILE A 135 -7.52 4.12 -6.16
N MET A 136 -6.51 3.36 -6.53
CA MET A 136 -6.14 3.15 -7.93
C MET A 136 -6.66 1.78 -8.34
N ALA A 137 -7.77 1.74 -9.09
CA ALA A 137 -8.45 0.49 -9.38
C ALA A 137 -8.20 0.03 -10.83
N GLY A 138 -7.82 -1.24 -10.99
CA GLY A 138 -7.72 -1.91 -12.28
C GLY A 138 -8.67 -3.09 -12.34
N GLY A 139 -9.41 -3.22 -13.44
CA GLY A 139 -10.38 -4.30 -13.62
C GLY A 139 -11.33 -4.02 -14.78
N SER A 140 -12.13 -5.02 -15.17
CA SER A 140 -13.17 -4.83 -16.19
C SER A 140 -14.18 -3.78 -15.75
N ASN A 141 -14.86 -3.14 -16.72
CA ASN A 141 -15.92 -2.18 -16.39
C ASN A 141 -17.05 -2.80 -15.56
N GLU A 142 -17.36 -4.08 -15.77
CA GLU A 142 -18.38 -4.81 -15.01
C GLU A 142 -17.93 -5.01 -13.56
N ASP A 143 -16.72 -5.50 -13.34
CA ASP A 143 -16.18 -5.71 -12.00
C ASP A 143 -16.02 -4.38 -11.26
N MET A 144 -15.58 -3.33 -11.94
CA MET A 144 -15.50 -1.99 -11.37
C MET A 144 -16.86 -1.48 -10.88
N GLN A 145 -17.93 -1.65 -11.67
CA GLN A 145 -19.29 -1.25 -11.25
C GLN A 145 -19.72 -2.01 -9.97
N ARG A 146 -19.40 -3.30 -9.87
CA ARG A 146 -19.71 -4.13 -8.71
C ARG A 146 -18.87 -3.74 -7.49
N ALA A 147 -17.60 -3.34 -7.70
CA ALA A 147 -16.69 -2.93 -6.64
C ALA A 147 -17.02 -1.54 -6.06
N MET A 148 -17.59 -0.62 -6.87
CA MET A 148 -17.78 0.79 -6.50
C MET A 148 -18.39 1.00 -5.12
N PRO A 149 -19.49 0.34 -4.69
CA PRO A 149 -20.05 0.57 -3.36
C PRO A 149 -19.09 0.25 -2.21
N LEU A 150 -18.18 -0.72 -2.40
CA LEU A 150 -17.16 -1.08 -1.43
C LEU A 150 -15.98 -0.11 -1.46
N LEU A 151 -15.56 0.31 -2.66
CA LEU A 151 -14.47 1.28 -2.82
C LEU A 151 -14.86 2.66 -2.28
N GLU A 152 -16.10 3.12 -2.51
CA GLU A 152 -16.63 4.39 -2.00
C GLU A 152 -16.73 4.43 -0.47
N ALA A 153 -16.91 3.28 0.18
CA ALA A 153 -16.86 3.18 1.63
C ALA A 153 -15.44 3.40 2.20
N MET A 154 -14.40 3.08 1.42
CA MET A 154 -13.00 3.12 1.86
C MET A 154 -12.22 4.33 1.34
N GLY A 155 -12.69 4.98 0.28
CA GLY A 155 -11.94 6.04 -0.40
C GLY A 155 -12.80 7.18 -0.92
N LYS A 156 -12.19 8.37 -1.01
CA LYS A 156 -12.82 9.58 -1.55
C LYS A 156 -12.56 9.78 -3.04
N LEU A 157 -11.36 9.41 -3.49
CA LEU A 157 -10.95 9.48 -4.89
C LEU A 157 -10.70 8.06 -5.40
N ILE A 158 -11.55 7.60 -6.30
CA ILE A 158 -11.42 6.29 -6.94
C ILE A 158 -11.10 6.54 -8.42
N VAL A 159 -9.94 6.06 -8.86
CA VAL A 159 -9.48 6.22 -10.23
C VAL A 159 -9.48 4.85 -10.91
N HIS A 160 -10.32 4.68 -11.93
CA HIS A 160 -10.25 3.49 -12.79
C HIS A 160 -9.05 3.64 -13.73
N CYS A 161 -7.99 2.88 -13.47
CA CYS A 161 -6.70 2.97 -14.15
C CYS A 161 -6.62 2.14 -15.44
N GLY A 162 -7.63 1.32 -15.72
CA GLY A 162 -7.69 0.40 -16.86
C GLY A 162 -7.93 -1.04 -16.41
N GLU A 163 -7.47 -2.00 -17.21
CA GLU A 163 -7.65 -3.43 -16.94
C GLU A 163 -6.90 -3.88 -15.68
N THR A 164 -7.17 -5.11 -15.21
CA THR A 164 -6.51 -5.72 -14.05
C THR A 164 -4.98 -5.62 -14.13
N GLY A 165 -4.35 -5.18 -13.04
CA GLY A 165 -2.92 -4.89 -12.93
C GLY A 165 -2.55 -3.43 -13.19
N GLN A 166 -3.45 -2.61 -13.78
CA GLN A 166 -3.15 -1.20 -14.03
C GLN A 166 -3.24 -0.36 -12.75
N GLY A 167 -4.10 -0.71 -11.80
CA GLY A 167 -4.11 -0.10 -10.47
C GLY A 167 -2.77 -0.29 -9.76
N GLN A 168 -2.26 -1.53 -9.77
CA GLN A 168 -0.93 -1.84 -9.21
C GLN A 168 0.19 -1.10 -9.94
N ALA A 169 0.16 -1.02 -11.27
CA ALA A 169 1.18 -0.29 -12.04
C ALA A 169 1.22 1.20 -11.64
N VAL A 170 0.07 1.86 -11.55
CA VAL A 170 -0.02 3.24 -11.07
C VAL A 170 0.50 3.37 -9.64
N LYS A 171 0.15 2.43 -8.76
CA LYS A 171 0.59 2.42 -7.36
C LYS A 171 2.10 2.34 -7.23
N VAL A 172 2.74 1.37 -7.87
CA VAL A 172 4.19 1.18 -7.71
C VAL A 172 4.98 2.33 -8.35
N ILE A 173 4.52 2.88 -9.47
CA ILE A 173 5.12 4.07 -10.09
C ILE A 173 4.99 5.28 -9.15
N SER A 174 3.81 5.52 -8.57
CA SER A 174 3.58 6.61 -7.63
C SER A 174 4.45 6.48 -6.37
N ASN A 175 4.57 5.27 -5.80
CA ASN A 175 5.42 5.04 -4.65
C ASN A 175 6.91 5.22 -4.97
N ALA A 176 7.37 4.82 -6.15
CA ALA A 176 8.75 5.08 -6.59
C ALA A 176 9.05 6.58 -6.70
N VAL A 177 8.11 7.40 -7.22
CA VAL A 177 8.25 8.87 -7.22
C VAL A 177 8.32 9.41 -5.79
N SER A 178 7.47 8.91 -4.88
CA SER A 178 7.50 9.32 -3.46
C SER A 178 8.83 8.96 -2.79
N ALA A 179 9.37 7.77 -3.08
CA ALA A 179 10.67 7.33 -2.58
C ALA A 179 11.81 8.24 -3.06
N VAL A 180 11.82 8.57 -4.36
CA VAL A 180 12.82 9.49 -4.95
C VAL A 180 12.73 10.86 -4.31
N ASN A 181 11.53 11.42 -4.16
CA ASN A 181 11.33 12.73 -3.54
C ASN A 181 11.83 12.75 -2.08
N CYS A 182 11.55 11.70 -1.31
CA CYS A 182 12.00 11.58 0.07
C CYS A 182 13.53 11.44 0.16
N ALA A 183 14.14 10.62 -0.68
CA ALA A 183 15.60 10.48 -0.74
C ALA A 183 16.29 11.79 -1.20
N THR A 184 15.68 12.52 -2.13
CA THR A 184 16.18 13.83 -2.60
C THR A 184 16.10 14.86 -1.47
N LEU A 185 15.02 14.89 -0.70
CA LEU A 185 14.89 15.74 0.49
C LEU A 185 16.01 15.45 1.50
N ALA A 186 16.23 14.18 1.82
CA ALA A 186 17.30 13.78 2.74
C ALA A 186 18.67 14.30 2.27
N GLN A 187 18.98 14.15 0.98
CA GLN A 187 20.23 14.67 0.40
C GLN A 187 20.31 16.19 0.47
N ALA A 188 19.20 16.89 0.19
CA ALA A 188 19.17 18.36 0.26
C ALA A 188 19.44 18.88 1.68
N LEU A 189 18.88 18.22 2.72
CA LEU A 189 19.12 18.57 4.12
C LEU A 189 20.59 18.36 4.51
N VAL A 190 21.20 17.23 4.14
CA VAL A 190 22.62 16.96 4.43
C VAL A 190 23.55 17.94 3.70
N VAL A 191 23.26 18.27 2.44
CA VAL A 191 24.01 19.30 1.69
C VAL A 191 23.86 20.68 2.33
N GLY A 192 22.64 21.08 2.71
CA GLY A 192 22.39 22.33 3.44
C GLY A 192 23.17 22.41 4.75
N LYS A 193 23.17 21.34 5.54
CA LYS A 193 23.95 21.23 6.77
C LYS A 193 25.45 21.44 6.52
N ARG A 194 25.99 20.74 5.52
CA ARG A 194 27.42 20.88 5.15
C ARG A 194 27.79 22.28 4.64
N ALA A 195 26.87 22.92 3.96
CA ALA A 195 27.04 24.28 3.47
C ALA A 195 26.84 25.38 4.55
N GLY A 196 26.45 25.00 5.78
CA GLY A 196 26.17 25.91 6.88
C GLY A 196 24.87 26.71 6.72
N VAL A 197 23.92 26.19 5.91
CA VAL A 197 22.60 26.79 5.71
C VAL A 197 21.70 26.46 6.91
N ASP A 198 20.89 27.42 7.33
CA ASP A 198 19.81 27.17 8.27
C ASP A 198 18.77 26.26 7.63
N LEU A 199 18.55 25.08 8.22
CA LEU A 199 17.73 24.04 7.62
C LEU A 199 16.23 24.36 7.63
N GLU A 200 15.75 25.09 8.62
CA GLU A 200 14.35 25.55 8.66
C GLU A 200 14.10 26.52 7.50
N SER A 201 14.99 27.48 7.29
CA SER A 201 14.93 28.40 6.13
C SER A 201 15.02 27.65 4.79
N LEU A 202 15.86 26.61 4.70
CA LEU A 202 15.94 25.77 3.49
C LEU A 202 14.61 25.09 3.20
N VAL A 203 13.99 24.47 4.20
CA VAL A 203 12.70 23.80 4.06
C VAL A 203 11.59 24.80 3.68
N GLU A 204 11.56 25.99 4.31
CA GLU A 204 10.58 27.03 4.00
C GLU A 204 10.69 27.48 2.53
N VAL A 205 11.90 27.77 2.06
CA VAL A 205 12.13 28.18 0.65
C VAL A 205 11.76 27.07 -0.34
N MET A 206 12.15 25.83 -0.04
CA MET A 206 11.76 24.68 -0.88
C MET A 206 10.25 24.51 -0.93
N GLY A 207 9.55 24.66 0.20
CA GLY A 207 8.10 24.56 0.30
C GLY A 207 7.35 25.65 -0.47
N ALA A 208 7.92 26.86 -0.54
CA ALA A 208 7.35 27.98 -1.28
C ALA A 208 7.64 27.96 -2.80
N GLY A 209 8.56 27.10 -3.24
CA GLY A 209 9.05 27.08 -4.62
C GLY A 209 8.73 25.82 -5.40
N SER A 210 9.35 25.69 -6.57
CA SER A 210 9.22 24.52 -7.46
C SER A 210 9.85 23.23 -6.91
N ALA A 211 10.62 23.32 -5.81
CA ALA A 211 11.18 22.17 -5.12
C ALA A 211 10.18 21.50 -4.15
N ASN A 212 8.97 22.05 -4.02
CA ASN A 212 7.95 21.48 -3.15
C ASN A 212 7.47 20.09 -3.62
N SER A 213 7.11 19.27 -2.67
CA SER A 213 6.46 17.97 -2.87
C SER A 213 5.71 17.59 -1.60
N THR A 214 4.70 16.71 -1.73
CA THR A 214 4.04 16.12 -0.55
C THR A 214 5.05 15.44 0.40
N MET A 215 6.16 14.91 -0.13
CA MET A 215 7.21 14.32 0.70
C MET A 215 7.96 15.38 1.51
N LEU A 216 8.23 16.53 0.96
CA LEU A 216 8.78 17.66 1.74
C LEU A 216 7.82 18.04 2.87
N GLU A 217 6.54 18.23 2.58
CA GLU A 217 5.52 18.61 3.58
C GLU A 217 5.37 17.58 4.73
N LEU A 218 5.42 16.29 4.40
CA LEU A 218 5.21 15.22 5.37
C LEU A 218 6.47 14.77 6.09
N LYS A 219 7.66 14.93 5.48
CA LYS A 219 8.89 14.29 5.96
C LYS A 219 9.99 15.26 6.39
N ALA A 220 9.91 16.56 6.04
CA ALA A 220 10.94 17.51 6.45
C ALA A 220 11.02 17.60 7.98
N ARG A 221 9.89 17.79 8.67
CA ARG A 221 9.87 17.91 10.12
C ARG A 221 10.35 16.64 10.83
N PRO A 222 9.83 15.43 10.52
CA PRO A 222 10.37 14.18 11.06
C PRO A 222 11.87 13.99 10.83
N MET A 223 12.39 14.38 9.66
CA MET A 223 13.82 14.30 9.38
C MET A 223 14.66 15.25 10.23
N LEU A 224 14.22 16.50 10.41
CA LEU A 224 14.90 17.47 11.26
C LEU A 224 14.90 17.07 12.74
N GLU A 225 13.86 16.39 13.20
CA GLU A 225 13.69 15.92 14.57
C GLU A 225 14.23 14.48 14.79
N HIS A 226 14.66 13.77 13.75
CA HIS A 226 14.98 12.33 13.78
C HIS A 226 13.85 11.48 14.39
N ASP A 227 12.59 11.87 14.15
CA ASP A 227 11.42 11.06 14.52
C ASP A 227 11.00 10.20 13.32
N PHE A 228 11.40 8.95 13.34
CA PHE A 228 11.08 7.97 12.31
C PHE A 228 10.00 6.98 12.76
N SER A 229 9.06 7.44 13.57
CA SER A 229 7.84 6.68 13.91
C SER A 229 7.09 6.29 12.64
N PRO A 230 6.80 4.99 12.41
CA PRO A 230 6.41 4.51 11.09
C PRO A 230 4.97 4.89 10.72
N LEU A 231 4.80 5.75 9.72
CA LEU A 231 3.57 5.88 8.93
C LEU A 231 3.59 4.92 7.73
N PHE A 232 4.77 4.68 7.16
CA PHE A 232 5.02 3.68 6.13
C PHE A 232 6.46 3.17 6.26
N LYS A 233 6.62 1.87 6.50
CA LYS A 233 7.90 1.26 6.81
C LYS A 233 8.89 1.35 5.64
N LEU A 234 10.16 1.52 5.96
CA LEU A 234 11.26 1.60 5.00
C LEU A 234 11.39 0.31 4.17
N GLU A 235 11.24 -0.87 4.80
CA GLU A 235 11.27 -2.15 4.08
C GLU A 235 10.12 -2.29 3.06
N HIS A 236 8.93 -1.75 3.39
CA HIS A 236 7.80 -1.75 2.45
C HIS A 236 8.03 -0.79 1.28
N MET A 237 8.66 0.38 1.53
CA MET A 237 9.03 1.29 0.45
C MET A 237 10.09 0.66 -0.46
N LEU A 238 11.10 -0.02 0.11
CA LEU A 238 12.11 -0.77 -0.66
C LEU A 238 11.45 -1.82 -1.56
N LYS A 239 10.48 -2.59 -1.01
CA LYS A 239 9.71 -3.57 -1.78
C LYS A 239 8.99 -2.89 -2.95
N ASP A 240 8.25 -1.81 -2.68
CA ASP A 240 7.43 -1.15 -3.69
C ASP A 240 8.28 -0.52 -4.82
N VAL A 241 9.44 0.05 -4.49
CA VAL A 241 10.41 0.54 -5.49
C VAL A 241 10.95 -0.63 -6.33
N GLY A 242 11.22 -1.78 -5.70
CA GLY A 242 11.61 -3.00 -6.40
C GLY A 242 10.56 -3.43 -7.43
N LEU A 243 9.29 -3.50 -7.03
CA LEU A 243 8.17 -3.83 -7.92
C LEU A 243 8.04 -2.85 -9.09
N CYS A 244 8.25 -1.56 -8.84
CA CYS A 244 8.26 -0.53 -9.89
C CYS A 244 9.39 -0.77 -10.90
N LEU A 245 10.59 -1.10 -10.44
CA LEU A 245 11.74 -1.35 -11.32
C LEU A 245 11.55 -2.61 -12.16
N ASP A 246 10.87 -3.63 -11.63
CA ASP A 246 10.53 -4.84 -12.39
C ASP A 246 9.49 -4.54 -13.48
N GLU A 247 8.46 -3.75 -13.18
CA GLU A 247 7.49 -3.28 -14.17
C GLU A 247 8.15 -2.39 -15.23
N ALA A 248 9.03 -1.46 -14.82
CA ALA A 248 9.80 -0.61 -15.73
C ALA A 248 10.68 -1.43 -16.70
N ARG A 249 11.30 -2.51 -16.19
CA ARG A 249 12.09 -3.43 -17.03
C ARG A 249 11.20 -4.14 -18.05
N THR A 250 10.05 -4.63 -17.62
CA THR A 250 9.07 -5.31 -18.50
C THR A 250 8.53 -4.35 -19.57
N ALA A 251 8.31 -3.09 -19.21
CA ALA A 251 7.86 -2.04 -20.13
C ALA A 251 8.99 -1.50 -21.05
N GLY A 252 10.25 -1.91 -20.83
CA GLY A 252 11.41 -1.39 -21.57
C GLY A 252 11.71 0.09 -21.32
N ALA A 253 11.25 0.64 -20.20
CA ALA A 253 11.36 2.06 -19.84
C ALA A 253 12.19 2.23 -18.55
N PRO A 254 13.48 2.57 -18.58
CA PRO A 254 14.32 2.65 -17.40
C PRO A 254 13.88 3.79 -16.46
N PHE A 255 13.79 3.49 -15.14
CA PHE A 255 13.53 4.48 -14.11
C PHE A 255 14.78 4.69 -13.25
N LEU A 256 15.73 5.49 -13.75
CA LEU A 256 17.09 5.62 -13.19
C LEU A 256 17.09 6.16 -11.76
N PHE A 257 16.30 7.20 -11.45
CA PHE A 257 16.27 7.77 -10.11
C PHE A 257 15.64 6.82 -9.08
N ALA A 258 14.66 6.01 -9.48
CA ALA A 258 14.11 4.97 -8.62
C ALA A 258 15.15 3.88 -8.32
N ALA A 259 16.00 3.52 -9.30
CA ALA A 259 17.09 2.56 -9.08
C ALA A 259 18.10 3.09 -8.05
N LEU A 260 18.48 4.38 -8.13
CA LEU A 260 19.35 5.00 -7.13
C LEU A 260 18.70 5.06 -5.74
N ALA A 261 17.43 5.44 -5.67
CA ALA A 261 16.67 5.46 -4.42
C ALA A 261 16.61 4.05 -3.79
N ARG A 262 16.39 3.00 -4.59
CA ARG A 262 16.39 1.61 -4.12
C ARG A 262 17.68 1.24 -3.39
N GLU A 263 18.84 1.64 -3.91
CA GLU A 263 20.13 1.34 -3.26
C GLU A 263 20.24 2.05 -1.89
N LEU A 264 19.75 3.29 -1.76
CA LEU A 264 19.71 3.99 -0.45
C LEU A 264 18.78 3.28 0.54
N TYR A 265 17.56 2.92 0.13
CA TYR A 265 16.64 2.17 0.98
C TYR A 265 17.16 0.79 1.33
N GLY A 266 17.80 0.09 0.37
CA GLY A 266 18.46 -1.18 0.60
C GLY A 266 19.56 -1.09 1.65
N ALA A 267 20.39 -0.04 1.60
CA ALA A 267 21.39 0.25 2.62
C ALA A 267 20.74 0.51 4.00
N GLY A 268 19.58 1.20 4.03
CA GLY A 268 18.81 1.42 5.26
C GLY A 268 18.33 0.11 5.88
N VAL A 269 17.75 -0.80 5.09
CA VAL A 269 17.36 -2.14 5.58
C VAL A 269 18.56 -2.91 6.10
N GLY A 270 19.68 -2.89 5.37
CA GLY A 270 20.94 -3.54 5.78
C GLY A 270 21.51 -3.03 7.10
N ARG A 271 21.12 -1.82 7.52
CA ARG A 271 21.47 -1.19 8.81
C ARG A 271 20.43 -1.41 9.91
N GLY A 272 19.36 -2.16 9.65
CA GLY A 272 18.30 -2.45 10.60
C GLY A 272 17.22 -1.37 10.72
N LEU A 273 17.13 -0.44 9.76
CA LEU A 273 16.12 0.64 9.75
C LEU A 273 14.79 0.21 9.11
N GLY A 274 14.63 -1.07 8.72
CA GLY A 274 13.48 -1.57 7.97
C GLY A 274 12.12 -1.29 8.62
N GLU A 275 12.04 -1.40 9.94
CA GLU A 275 10.80 -1.19 10.71
C GLU A 275 10.46 0.28 10.95
N GLN A 276 11.40 1.20 10.73
CA GLN A 276 11.20 2.63 10.87
C GLN A 276 10.47 3.21 9.65
N ASP A 277 10.02 4.47 9.76
CA ASP A 277 9.47 5.19 8.62
C ASP A 277 10.52 5.32 7.51
N PHE A 278 10.09 5.29 6.25
CA PHE A 278 11.03 5.39 5.12
C PHE A 278 11.80 6.72 5.07
N ALA A 279 11.39 7.74 5.83
CA ALA A 279 12.17 8.95 6.06
C ALA A 279 13.52 8.68 6.75
N ALA A 280 13.67 7.53 7.44
CA ALA A 280 14.94 7.10 8.02
C ALA A 280 16.05 6.86 6.98
N VAL A 281 15.75 6.91 5.68
CA VAL A 281 16.76 7.00 4.62
C VAL A 281 17.72 8.17 4.84
N LEU A 282 17.31 9.20 5.60
CA LEU A 282 18.16 10.30 6.02
C LEU A 282 19.43 9.80 6.73
N GLU A 283 19.33 8.83 7.65
CA GLU A 283 20.50 8.32 8.37
C GLU A 283 21.55 7.68 7.44
N VAL A 284 21.11 7.07 6.35
CA VAL A 284 22.01 6.56 5.30
C VAL A 284 22.73 7.70 4.60
N VAL A 285 21.99 8.75 4.27
CA VAL A 285 22.54 9.92 3.56
C VAL A 285 23.46 10.75 4.46
N GLU A 286 23.15 10.87 5.75
CA GLU A 286 24.00 11.51 6.76
C GLU A 286 25.39 10.86 6.85
N ASP A 287 25.43 9.51 6.88
CA ASP A 287 26.69 8.79 6.90
C ASP A 287 27.49 8.97 5.62
N LEU A 288 26.83 8.92 4.46
CA LEU A 288 27.46 9.16 3.16
C LEU A 288 28.00 10.60 3.06
N GLY A 289 27.27 11.57 3.60
CA GLY A 289 27.61 12.98 3.57
C GLY A 289 28.55 13.42 4.71
N GLY A 290 28.76 12.58 5.72
CA GLY A 290 29.59 12.89 6.89
C GLY A 290 29.06 14.07 7.72
N ALA A 291 27.73 14.25 7.78
CA ALA A 291 27.09 15.30 8.58
C ALA A 291 25.71 14.84 9.06
N LYS A 292 25.41 15.13 10.33
CA LYS A 292 24.07 14.95 10.90
C LYS A 292 23.25 16.24 10.74
N VAL A 293 22.01 16.07 10.30
CA VAL A 293 20.99 17.11 10.14
C VAL A 293 20.54 17.69 11.48
#